data_3012f6034756bad3c5fe893ccd998531
#
_entry.id   3012f6034756bad3c5fe893ccd998531
#
_cell.length_a   1.000
_cell.length_b   1.000
_cell.length_c   1.000
_cell.angle_alpha   90.00
_cell.angle_beta   90.00
_cell.angle_gamma   90.00
#
_symmetry.space_group_name_H-M   'P 1'
#
loop_
_entity.id
_entity.type
_entity.pdbx_description
1 polymer ?
#
loop_
_entity_poly.entity_id
_entity_poly.type
_entity_poly.pdbx_seq_one_letter_code
_entity_poly.pdbx_strand_id
1 'polypeptide(L)'
;MLFANFHFQINTMNKRDFLKTLSLIGFASVSKFSFAGQTPVFTGKQSLDNGFGGFKLPELGFAYDALEPNIDKRTMEIHHTKHHAAYIKNLNEALKGSALEGKTIETILTSISAKDNALKNNGGGHYNHTLFWKLLSPKSTKAPSGELLKAIEAKFGSFDKFKDLFSAEAKTRFGSGWAWLSVNSKKELFISSTQNQENPLMTKIVKETGYPVLALDVWEHAYYLNYQNKRVDYISAFWNVVNWAEVEQRYLSAIQ
;
A
#
# COMPACT_ATOMS: atom_id res chain seq x y z
N MET A 1 40.60 53.96 4.50
CA MET A 1 39.54 52.92 4.58
C MET A 1 38.70 53.02 3.32
N LEU A 2 39.02 52.18 2.33
CA LEU A 2 38.30 52.15 1.04
C LEU A 2 37.34 50.96 1.06
N PHE A 3 36.05 51.22 0.92
CA PHE A 3 35.06 50.20 0.59
C PHE A 3 34.87 50.14 -0.93
N ALA A 4 35.24 49.02 -1.56
CA ALA A 4 34.99 48.79 -2.97
C ALA A 4 33.63 48.10 -3.11
N ASN A 5 32.68 48.78 -3.78
CA ASN A 5 31.41 48.21 -4.20
C ASN A 5 31.60 47.41 -5.49
N PHE A 6 31.38 46.10 -5.44
CA PHE A 6 31.25 45.25 -6.64
C PHE A 6 29.79 45.21 -7.07
N HIS A 7 29.48 45.88 -8.16
CA HIS A 7 28.22 45.72 -8.89
C HIS A 7 28.33 44.53 -9.82
N PHE A 8 27.51 43.54 -9.59
CA PHE A 8 27.34 42.41 -10.52
C PHE A 8 26.31 42.82 -11.57
N GLN A 9 26.73 43.08 -12.79
CA GLN A 9 25.86 43.30 -13.95
C GLN A 9 25.39 41.94 -14.49
N ILE A 10 24.09 41.68 -14.38
CA ILE A 10 23.46 40.50 -15.03
C ILE A 10 23.18 40.89 -16.49
N ASN A 11 24.01 40.36 -17.41
CA ASN A 11 23.75 40.46 -18.83
C ASN A 11 22.64 39.44 -19.20
N THR A 12 21.48 39.97 -19.59
CA THR A 12 20.38 39.17 -20.15
C THR A 12 20.71 38.76 -21.58
N MET A 13 21.09 37.51 -21.76
CA MET A 13 21.24 36.91 -23.09
C MET A 13 19.86 36.72 -23.75
N ASN A 14 19.70 37.23 -24.99
CA ASN A 14 18.45 37.12 -25.70
C ASN A 14 18.29 35.69 -26.35
N LYS A 15 17.03 35.31 -26.62
CA LYS A 15 16.67 33.95 -27.11
C LYS A 15 17.35 33.57 -28.46
N ARG A 16 17.84 34.51 -29.25
CA ARG A 16 18.48 34.23 -30.53
C ARG A 16 19.95 33.79 -30.39
N ASP A 17 20.63 34.29 -29.35
CA ASP A 17 22.02 33.91 -29.09
C ASP A 17 22.15 32.55 -28.40
N PHE A 18 21.14 32.17 -27.62
CA PHE A 18 21.02 30.81 -27.03
C PHE A 18 20.92 29.73 -28.10
N LEU A 19 20.25 30.00 -29.25
CA LEU A 19 20.06 29.00 -30.31
C LEU A 19 21.27 28.84 -31.22
N LYS A 20 22.23 29.78 -31.26
CA LYS A 20 23.44 29.69 -32.07
C LYS A 20 24.57 28.93 -31.42
N THR A 21 24.54 28.73 -30.08
CA THR A 21 25.59 27.99 -29.37
C THR A 21 25.37 26.47 -29.35
N LEU A 22 24.25 25.98 -29.88
CA LEU A 22 23.93 24.53 -29.93
C LEU A 22 24.36 23.81 -31.19
N SER A 23 25.14 24.44 -32.09
CA SER A 23 25.43 23.87 -33.40
C SER A 23 26.85 23.33 -33.60
N LEU A 24 27.64 23.17 -32.57
CA LEU A 24 29.02 22.68 -32.68
C LEU A 24 29.44 21.79 -31.50
N ILE A 25 28.75 20.67 -31.29
CA ILE A 25 29.33 19.52 -30.57
C ILE A 25 28.93 18.24 -31.33
N GLY A 26 29.97 17.53 -31.75
CA GLY A 26 29.94 16.41 -32.67
C GLY A 26 29.02 15.26 -32.27
N PHE A 27 28.62 14.51 -33.29
CA PHE A 27 27.96 13.23 -33.25
C PHE A 27 28.73 12.25 -32.35
N ALA A 28 28.36 12.16 -31.10
CA ALA A 28 28.61 10.98 -30.26
C ALA A 28 27.31 10.20 -30.27
N SER A 29 27.38 8.93 -30.67
CA SER A 29 26.29 7.98 -30.71
C SER A 29 25.54 7.92 -29.39
N VAL A 30 24.38 8.53 -29.33
CA VAL A 30 23.43 8.36 -28.25
C VAL A 30 22.80 6.98 -28.43
N SER A 31 23.37 5.97 -27.77
CA SER A 31 22.67 4.73 -27.51
C SER A 31 21.37 5.10 -26.77
N LYS A 32 20.24 4.81 -27.42
CA LYS A 32 18.91 4.93 -26.84
C LYS A 32 18.86 3.98 -25.63
N PHE A 33 19.15 4.50 -24.44
CA PHE A 33 18.69 3.86 -23.22
C PHE A 33 17.18 4.02 -23.18
N SER A 34 16.47 3.01 -23.71
CA SER A 34 15.06 2.80 -23.36
C SER A 34 15.02 2.51 -21.86
N PHE A 35 14.65 3.49 -21.07
CA PHE A 35 14.04 3.25 -19.76
C PHE A 35 12.68 2.60 -20.02
N ALA A 36 12.70 1.31 -20.41
CA ALA A 36 11.56 0.45 -20.15
C ALA A 36 11.46 0.41 -18.63
N GLY A 37 10.46 1.08 -18.07
CA GLY A 37 10.16 1.03 -16.65
C GLY A 37 9.98 -0.44 -16.31
N GLN A 38 10.99 -1.04 -15.68
CA GLN A 38 10.85 -2.34 -15.07
C GLN A 38 9.82 -2.16 -13.96
N THR A 39 8.62 -2.67 -14.19
CA THR A 39 7.68 -2.93 -13.09
C THR A 39 8.46 -3.71 -12.05
N PRO A 40 8.50 -3.27 -10.78
CA PRO A 40 9.22 -3.99 -9.75
C PRO A 40 8.65 -5.41 -9.67
N VAL A 41 9.41 -6.40 -10.14
CA VAL A 41 9.06 -7.81 -10.00
C VAL A 41 9.38 -8.16 -8.55
N PHE A 42 8.34 -8.27 -7.73
CA PHE A 42 8.43 -8.72 -6.35
C PHE A 42 8.66 -10.24 -6.31
N THR A 43 9.79 -10.71 -6.84
CA THR A 43 10.18 -12.13 -6.82
C THR A 43 10.60 -12.52 -5.40
N GLY A 44 10.09 -13.65 -4.92
CA GLY A 44 10.38 -14.19 -3.58
C GLY A 44 9.33 -13.87 -2.52
N LYS A 45 8.31 -13.05 -2.81
CA LYS A 45 7.27 -12.67 -1.86
C LYS A 45 6.15 -13.71 -1.84
N GLN A 46 5.73 -14.07 -0.63
CA GLN A 46 4.63 -15.00 -0.44
C GLN A 46 3.34 -14.43 -1.04
N SER A 47 2.82 -15.07 -2.10
CA SER A 47 1.52 -14.71 -2.66
C SER A 47 0.41 -15.00 -1.65
N LEU A 48 -0.58 -14.12 -1.60
CA LEU A 48 -1.76 -14.31 -0.75
C LEU A 48 -2.72 -15.35 -1.32
N ASP A 49 -2.83 -15.41 -2.66
CA ASP A 49 -3.69 -16.36 -3.37
C ASP A 49 -3.19 -16.55 -4.81
N ASN A 50 -3.32 -17.77 -5.33
CA ASN A 50 -2.79 -18.16 -6.65
C ASN A 50 -3.79 -18.06 -7.80
N GLY A 51 -5.04 -17.73 -7.54
CA GLY A 51 -6.10 -17.58 -8.55
C GLY A 51 -6.48 -18.84 -9.36
N PHE A 52 -5.79 -19.96 -9.14
CA PHE A 52 -6.05 -21.19 -9.88
C PHE A 52 -7.39 -21.81 -9.47
N GLY A 53 -8.28 -22.00 -10.42
CA GLY A 53 -9.66 -22.47 -10.16
C GLY A 53 -10.58 -21.39 -9.58
N GLY A 54 -10.17 -20.12 -9.66
CA GLY A 54 -10.86 -18.95 -9.11
C GLY A 54 -10.51 -18.67 -7.65
N PHE A 55 -10.60 -17.40 -7.28
CA PHE A 55 -10.36 -16.96 -5.89
C PHE A 55 -11.46 -17.44 -4.96
N LYS A 56 -11.09 -17.76 -3.73
CA LYS A 56 -12.00 -18.27 -2.69
C LYS A 56 -11.93 -17.39 -1.46
N LEU A 57 -13.02 -17.38 -0.68
CA LEU A 57 -13.03 -16.69 0.59
C LEU A 57 -12.09 -17.42 1.57
N PRO A 58 -11.00 -16.77 2.04
CA PRO A 58 -10.10 -17.40 2.98
C PRO A 58 -10.76 -17.53 4.37
N GLU A 59 -10.40 -18.55 5.11
CA GLU A 59 -10.80 -18.65 6.52
C GLU A 59 -10.04 -17.60 7.37
N LEU A 60 -10.68 -17.10 8.42
CA LEU A 60 -10.07 -16.10 9.32
C LEU A 60 -8.99 -16.70 10.22
N GLY A 61 -9.09 -17.99 10.57
CA GLY A 61 -8.22 -18.63 11.56
C GLY A 61 -8.57 -18.34 13.01
N PHE A 62 -9.65 -17.56 13.28
CA PHE A 62 -10.19 -17.25 14.60
C PHE A 62 -11.72 -17.00 14.50
N ALA A 63 -12.42 -17.09 15.64
CA ALA A 63 -13.87 -16.87 15.69
C ALA A 63 -14.21 -15.37 15.48
N TYR A 64 -15.40 -15.08 14.97
CA TYR A 64 -15.83 -13.71 14.68
C TYR A 64 -15.84 -12.78 15.90
N ASP A 65 -16.04 -13.32 17.10
CA ASP A 65 -16.04 -12.59 18.37
C ASP A 65 -14.65 -12.51 19.04
N ALA A 66 -13.64 -13.14 18.46
CA ALA A 66 -12.31 -13.24 19.08
C ALA A 66 -11.56 -11.90 19.19
N LEU A 67 -11.96 -10.89 18.44
CA LEU A 67 -11.35 -9.55 18.45
C LEU A 67 -12.08 -8.56 19.36
N GLU A 68 -13.17 -8.96 20.01
CA GLU A 68 -13.86 -8.11 20.97
C GLU A 68 -12.96 -7.76 22.15
N PRO A 69 -13.12 -6.56 22.74
CA PRO A 69 -14.06 -5.50 22.36
C PRO A 69 -13.58 -4.55 21.25
N ASN A 70 -12.42 -4.84 20.60
CA ASN A 70 -11.78 -3.93 19.65
C ASN A 70 -12.45 -3.91 18.27
N ILE A 71 -12.93 -5.04 17.81
CA ILE A 71 -13.77 -5.17 16.59
C ILE A 71 -14.89 -6.13 16.96
N ASP A 72 -16.14 -5.69 16.82
CA ASP A 72 -17.30 -6.47 17.23
C ASP A 72 -17.59 -7.64 16.29
N LYS A 73 -18.22 -8.68 16.82
CA LYS A 73 -18.60 -9.89 16.12
C LYS A 73 -19.39 -9.61 14.86
N ARG A 74 -20.39 -8.70 14.95
CA ARG A 74 -21.28 -8.43 13.82
C ARG A 74 -20.56 -7.75 12.69
N THR A 75 -19.66 -6.82 12.98
CA THR A 75 -18.77 -6.23 11.98
C THR A 75 -17.94 -7.32 11.29
N MET A 76 -17.28 -8.20 12.04
CA MET A 76 -16.47 -9.26 11.48
C MET A 76 -17.26 -10.21 10.56
N GLU A 77 -18.46 -10.64 10.99
CA GLU A 77 -19.34 -11.50 10.18
C GLU A 77 -19.71 -10.85 8.84
N ILE A 78 -20.20 -9.61 8.88
CA ILE A 78 -20.64 -8.88 7.67
C ILE A 78 -19.44 -8.57 6.78
N HIS A 79 -18.36 -8.08 7.36
CA HIS A 79 -17.15 -7.68 6.64
C HIS A 79 -16.55 -8.86 5.88
N HIS A 80 -16.46 -10.03 6.51
CA HIS A 80 -15.93 -11.25 5.89
C HIS A 80 -16.94 -11.86 4.91
N THR A 81 -18.17 -12.20 5.38
CA THR A 81 -19.11 -13.04 4.59
C THR A 81 -19.92 -12.25 3.56
N LYS A 82 -19.94 -10.92 3.62
CA LYS A 82 -20.69 -10.08 2.67
C LYS A 82 -19.74 -9.22 1.84
N HIS A 83 -18.96 -8.33 2.47
CA HIS A 83 -18.09 -7.43 1.70
C HIS A 83 -16.98 -8.18 0.99
N HIS A 84 -16.16 -8.97 1.69
CA HIS A 84 -15.07 -9.71 1.06
C HIS A 84 -15.59 -10.75 0.07
N ALA A 85 -16.62 -11.52 0.42
CA ALA A 85 -17.21 -12.50 -0.47
C ALA A 85 -17.75 -11.87 -1.77
N ALA A 86 -18.33 -10.66 -1.71
CA ALA A 86 -18.79 -9.94 -2.90
C ALA A 86 -17.64 -9.52 -3.81
N TYR A 87 -16.53 -9.03 -3.24
CA TYR A 87 -15.32 -8.71 -4.02
C TYR A 87 -14.79 -9.94 -4.76
N ILE A 88 -14.72 -11.09 -4.10
CA ILE A 88 -14.27 -12.35 -4.73
C ILE A 88 -15.18 -12.76 -5.86
N LYS A 89 -16.50 -12.77 -5.62
CA LYS A 89 -17.49 -13.10 -6.66
C LYS A 89 -17.31 -12.24 -7.90
N ASN A 90 -17.25 -10.93 -7.70
CA ASN A 90 -17.15 -9.97 -8.80
C ASN A 90 -15.77 -10.02 -9.49
N LEU A 91 -14.68 -10.29 -8.74
CA LEU A 91 -13.36 -10.51 -9.31
C LEU A 91 -13.33 -11.73 -10.23
N ASN A 92 -13.84 -12.86 -9.76
CA ASN A 92 -13.91 -14.08 -10.56
C ASN A 92 -14.72 -13.88 -11.85
N GLU A 93 -15.84 -13.17 -11.78
CA GLU A 93 -16.61 -12.82 -12.99
C GLU A 93 -15.82 -11.94 -13.95
N ALA A 94 -15.12 -10.91 -13.43
CA ALA A 94 -14.33 -10.00 -14.26
C ALA A 94 -13.10 -10.66 -14.90
N LEU A 95 -12.61 -11.77 -14.35
CA LEU A 95 -11.44 -12.51 -14.86
C LEU A 95 -11.79 -13.53 -15.93
N LYS A 96 -13.04 -13.99 -16.02
CA LYS A 96 -13.45 -15.04 -16.97
C LYS A 96 -13.06 -14.68 -18.41
N GLY A 97 -12.30 -15.56 -19.06
CA GLY A 97 -11.84 -15.38 -20.43
C GLY A 97 -10.82 -14.27 -20.63
N SER A 98 -10.33 -13.62 -19.57
CA SER A 98 -9.29 -12.60 -19.66
C SER A 98 -7.89 -13.22 -19.67
N ALA A 99 -6.89 -12.47 -20.18
CA ALA A 99 -5.49 -12.87 -20.13
C ALA A 99 -4.93 -12.97 -18.68
N LEU A 100 -5.66 -12.48 -17.69
CA LEU A 100 -5.28 -12.49 -16.28
C LEU A 100 -5.95 -13.63 -15.49
N GLU A 101 -6.82 -14.41 -16.12
CA GLU A 101 -7.42 -15.60 -15.49
C GLU A 101 -6.34 -16.59 -15.06
N GLY A 102 -6.46 -17.12 -13.84
CA GLY A 102 -5.49 -18.04 -13.25
C GLY A 102 -4.17 -17.41 -12.79
N LYS A 103 -4.01 -16.10 -12.89
CA LYS A 103 -2.83 -15.40 -12.35
C LYS A 103 -3.00 -15.15 -10.85
N THR A 104 -1.87 -14.98 -10.14
CA THR A 104 -1.89 -14.58 -8.73
C THR A 104 -2.49 -13.19 -8.59
N ILE A 105 -3.08 -12.91 -7.43
CA ILE A 105 -3.70 -11.60 -7.17
C ILE A 105 -2.69 -10.46 -7.30
N GLU A 106 -1.44 -10.66 -6.87
CA GLU A 106 -0.37 -9.66 -6.99
C GLU A 106 -0.03 -9.40 -8.47
N THR A 107 0.02 -10.44 -9.30
CA THR A 107 0.24 -10.30 -10.76
C THR A 107 -0.88 -9.48 -11.39
N ILE A 108 -2.13 -9.75 -11.02
CA ILE A 108 -3.29 -8.99 -11.51
C ILE A 108 -3.13 -7.51 -11.13
N LEU A 109 -2.91 -7.20 -9.83
CA LEU A 109 -2.85 -5.84 -9.32
C LEU A 109 -1.69 -5.01 -9.90
N THR A 110 -0.54 -5.63 -10.15
CA THR A 110 0.60 -4.95 -10.79
C THR A 110 0.41 -4.73 -12.29
N SER A 111 -0.48 -5.50 -12.94
CA SER A 111 -0.72 -5.44 -14.40
C SER A 111 -1.77 -4.40 -14.79
N ILE A 112 -2.76 -4.13 -13.93
CA ILE A 112 -3.91 -3.27 -14.24
C ILE A 112 -3.56 -1.79 -14.29
N SER A 113 -4.42 -1.04 -14.94
CA SER A 113 -4.40 0.43 -15.05
C SER A 113 -5.63 1.06 -14.40
N ALA A 114 -5.68 2.38 -14.34
CA ALA A 114 -6.84 3.11 -13.79
C ALA A 114 -8.15 2.86 -14.58
N LYS A 115 -8.06 2.37 -15.82
CA LYS A 115 -9.23 2.05 -16.67
C LYS A 115 -9.90 0.72 -16.31
N ASP A 116 -9.16 -0.19 -15.65
CA ASP A 116 -9.62 -1.53 -15.30
C ASP A 116 -10.45 -1.52 -14.00
N ASN A 117 -11.55 -0.75 -13.97
CA ASN A 117 -12.33 -0.47 -12.76
C ASN A 117 -12.80 -1.73 -12.03
N ALA A 118 -13.26 -2.76 -12.76
CA ALA A 118 -13.73 -4.00 -12.15
C ALA A 118 -12.59 -4.73 -11.41
N LEU A 119 -11.43 -4.89 -12.05
CA LEU A 119 -10.27 -5.55 -11.45
C LEU A 119 -9.64 -4.68 -10.34
N LYS A 120 -9.58 -3.37 -10.52
CA LYS A 120 -9.09 -2.44 -9.51
C LYS A 120 -9.90 -2.53 -8.22
N ASN A 121 -11.23 -2.44 -8.32
CA ASN A 121 -12.09 -2.43 -7.15
C ASN A 121 -12.23 -3.84 -6.53
N ASN A 122 -12.46 -4.86 -7.33
CA ASN A 122 -12.73 -6.19 -6.79
C ASN A 122 -11.44 -6.98 -6.52
N GLY A 123 -10.41 -6.86 -7.37
CA GLY A 123 -9.09 -7.41 -7.11
C GLY A 123 -8.40 -6.74 -5.92
N GLY A 124 -8.46 -5.40 -5.87
CA GLY A 124 -7.99 -4.65 -4.71
C GLY A 124 -8.75 -5.04 -3.45
N GLY A 125 -10.09 -5.10 -3.53
CA GLY A 125 -10.92 -5.53 -2.39
C GLY A 125 -10.56 -6.92 -1.89
N HIS A 126 -10.38 -7.88 -2.79
CA HIS A 126 -9.97 -9.23 -2.40
C HIS A 126 -8.59 -9.23 -1.73
N TYR A 127 -7.58 -8.62 -2.35
CA TYR A 127 -6.23 -8.56 -1.78
C TYR A 127 -6.21 -7.87 -0.41
N ASN A 128 -6.80 -6.68 -0.33
CA ASN A 128 -6.77 -5.84 0.87
C ASN A 128 -7.40 -6.58 2.07
N HIS A 129 -8.54 -7.23 1.86
CA HIS A 129 -9.22 -7.97 2.92
C HIS A 129 -8.50 -9.27 3.27
N THR A 130 -7.99 -10.03 2.30
CA THR A 130 -7.18 -11.23 2.57
C THR A 130 -5.96 -10.90 3.42
N LEU A 131 -5.28 -9.79 3.09
CA LEU A 131 -4.17 -9.27 3.88
C LEU A 131 -4.63 -8.86 5.28
N PHE A 132 -5.72 -8.09 5.37
CA PHE A 132 -6.24 -7.57 6.64
C PHE A 132 -6.54 -8.69 7.65
N TRP A 133 -7.18 -9.79 7.21
CA TRP A 133 -7.45 -10.93 8.08
C TRP A 133 -6.18 -11.55 8.67
N LYS A 134 -5.13 -11.69 7.89
CA LYS A 134 -3.83 -12.22 8.35
C LYS A 134 -3.13 -11.28 9.33
N LEU A 135 -3.36 -9.97 9.19
CA LEU A 135 -2.78 -8.93 10.04
C LEU A 135 -3.52 -8.74 11.37
N LEU A 136 -4.63 -9.46 11.60
CA LEU A 136 -5.39 -9.44 12.85
C LEU A 136 -5.13 -10.69 13.69
N SER A 137 -5.09 -10.53 15.01
CA SER A 137 -4.92 -11.63 15.95
C SER A 137 -5.56 -11.31 17.30
N PRO A 138 -6.32 -12.25 17.89
CA PRO A 138 -6.76 -12.14 19.28
C PRO A 138 -5.61 -12.25 20.29
N LYS A 139 -4.42 -12.69 19.82
CA LYS A 139 -3.21 -12.87 20.63
C LYS A 139 -2.13 -11.87 20.25
N SER A 140 -2.50 -10.61 20.02
CA SER A 140 -1.56 -9.53 19.70
C SER A 140 -0.51 -9.34 20.80
N THR A 141 0.76 -9.22 20.40
CA THR A 141 1.87 -8.83 21.30
C THR A 141 1.91 -7.34 21.59
N LYS A 142 1.00 -6.56 20.99
CA LYS A 142 0.85 -5.10 21.09
C LYS A 142 2.03 -4.27 20.55
N ALA A 143 3.14 -4.90 20.23
CA ALA A 143 4.32 -4.26 19.61
C ALA A 143 5.05 -5.27 18.74
N PRO A 144 5.74 -4.81 17.67
CA PRO A 144 6.67 -5.62 16.90
C PRO A 144 7.92 -5.93 17.71
N SER A 145 8.70 -6.88 17.22
CA SER A 145 10.03 -7.24 17.76
C SER A 145 11.04 -7.37 16.62
N GLY A 146 12.22 -7.86 16.90
CA GLY A 146 13.19 -8.26 15.89
C GLY A 146 13.61 -7.18 14.91
N GLU A 147 13.76 -7.55 13.64
CA GLU A 147 14.25 -6.66 12.59
C GLU A 147 13.21 -5.61 12.18
N LEU A 148 11.91 -5.95 12.27
CA LEU A 148 10.85 -4.98 11.99
C LEU A 148 10.87 -3.81 12.98
N LEU A 149 11.01 -4.09 14.29
CA LEU A 149 11.10 -3.02 15.29
C LEU A 149 12.30 -2.11 15.03
N LYS A 150 13.48 -2.68 14.80
CA LYS A 150 14.69 -1.92 14.46
C LYS A 150 14.49 -1.02 13.23
N ALA A 151 13.85 -1.57 12.18
CA ALA A 151 13.58 -0.80 10.96
C ALA A 151 12.56 0.33 11.19
N ILE A 152 11.53 0.09 12.00
CA ILE A 152 10.56 1.10 12.40
C ILE A 152 11.25 2.22 13.19
N GLU A 153 12.07 1.87 14.19
CA GLU A 153 12.78 2.85 15.00
C GLU A 153 13.78 3.67 14.17
N ALA A 154 14.54 3.01 13.29
CA ALA A 154 15.47 3.68 12.38
C ALA A 154 14.76 4.64 11.42
N LYS A 155 13.58 4.26 10.89
CA LYS A 155 12.84 5.07 9.90
C LYS A 155 12.02 6.19 10.54
N PHE A 156 11.36 5.93 11.65
CA PHE A 156 10.36 6.83 12.25
C PHE A 156 10.81 7.42 13.59
N GLY A 157 11.93 6.96 14.14
CA GLY A 157 12.52 7.43 15.41
C GLY A 157 12.10 6.62 16.63
N SER A 158 10.87 6.11 16.67
CA SER A 158 10.38 5.17 17.70
C SER A 158 9.13 4.45 17.22
N PHE A 159 8.76 3.36 17.90
CA PHE A 159 7.50 2.67 17.63
C PHE A 159 6.27 3.56 17.92
N ASP A 160 6.30 4.36 18.98
CA ASP A 160 5.19 5.28 19.29
C ASP A 160 5.05 6.36 18.22
N LYS A 161 6.14 6.96 17.74
CA LYS A 161 6.09 7.89 16.61
C LYS A 161 5.55 7.24 15.34
N PHE A 162 5.92 6.00 15.06
CA PHE A 162 5.34 5.25 13.94
C PHE A 162 3.83 5.10 14.09
N LYS A 163 3.34 4.69 15.28
CA LYS A 163 1.89 4.59 15.54
C LYS A 163 1.17 5.92 15.34
N ASP A 164 1.75 7.00 15.81
CA ASP A 164 1.19 8.34 15.64
C ASP A 164 1.08 8.73 14.17
N LEU A 165 2.16 8.53 13.39
CA LEU A 165 2.18 8.84 11.97
C LEU A 165 1.20 7.99 11.17
N PHE A 166 1.17 6.67 11.43
CA PHE A 166 0.24 5.76 10.77
C PHE A 166 -1.22 6.08 11.13
N SER A 167 -1.48 6.36 12.41
CA SER A 167 -2.82 6.75 12.87
C SER A 167 -3.27 8.09 12.28
N ALA A 168 -2.36 9.05 12.14
CA ALA A 168 -2.64 10.32 11.49
C ALA A 168 -3.01 10.13 10.01
N GLU A 169 -2.27 9.28 9.28
CA GLU A 169 -2.55 8.94 7.89
C GLU A 169 -3.92 8.25 7.74
N ALA A 170 -4.22 7.28 8.61
CA ALA A 170 -5.51 6.60 8.66
C ALA A 170 -6.68 7.56 8.97
N LYS A 171 -6.49 8.48 9.92
CA LYS A 171 -7.48 9.49 10.32
C LYS A 171 -7.76 10.47 9.19
N THR A 172 -6.73 10.95 8.51
CA THR A 172 -6.84 12.01 7.48
C THR A 172 -7.28 11.47 6.13
N ARG A 173 -7.29 10.14 5.89
CA ARG A 173 -7.83 9.54 4.69
C ARG A 173 -9.29 9.92 4.51
N PHE A 174 -9.55 10.85 3.59
CA PHE A 174 -10.90 11.32 3.30
C PHE A 174 -11.73 10.22 2.62
N GLY A 175 -12.94 9.97 3.13
CA GLY A 175 -13.84 8.94 2.61
C GLY A 175 -13.38 7.53 2.90
N SER A 176 -13.73 6.60 2.03
CA SER A 176 -13.38 5.19 2.09
C SER A 176 -11.95 4.96 1.60
N GLY A 177 -11.21 4.08 2.24
CA GLY A 177 -9.86 3.75 1.85
C GLY A 177 -9.10 2.92 2.87
N TRP A 178 -7.79 2.91 2.74
CA TRP A 178 -6.86 2.10 3.53
C TRP A 178 -5.64 2.91 3.93
N ALA A 179 -5.11 2.65 5.12
CA ALA A 179 -3.79 3.10 5.54
C ALA A 179 -2.80 1.93 5.48
N TRP A 180 -1.56 2.22 5.10
CA TRP A 180 -0.53 1.23 4.79
C TRP A 180 0.79 1.53 5.48
N LEU A 181 1.46 0.50 5.98
CA LEU A 181 2.92 0.45 6.08
C LEU A 181 3.40 -0.47 4.96
N SER A 182 4.33 0.01 4.15
CA SER A 182 4.84 -0.73 2.99
C SER A 182 6.36 -0.64 2.90
N VAL A 183 6.95 -1.58 2.14
CA VAL A 183 8.38 -1.58 1.79
C VAL A 183 8.51 -1.22 0.32
N ASN A 184 9.27 -0.18 0.00
CA ASN A 184 9.53 0.26 -1.38
C ASN A 184 10.60 -0.58 -2.08
N SER A 185 10.89 -0.28 -3.35
CA SER A 185 11.91 -0.97 -4.14
C SER A 185 13.36 -0.80 -3.61
N LYS A 186 13.59 0.19 -2.74
CA LYS A 186 14.87 0.41 -2.05
C LYS A 186 14.94 -0.31 -0.70
N LYS A 187 13.97 -1.16 -0.39
CA LYS A 187 13.83 -1.87 0.88
C LYS A 187 13.58 -0.96 2.09
N GLU A 188 13.05 0.24 1.88
CA GLU A 188 12.74 1.21 2.92
C GLU A 188 11.26 1.16 3.29
N LEU A 189 10.97 1.29 4.59
CA LEU A 189 9.61 1.45 5.10
C LEU A 189 9.04 2.83 4.75
N PHE A 190 7.75 2.88 4.40
CA PHE A 190 7.00 4.12 4.27
C PHE A 190 5.53 3.93 4.67
N ILE A 191 4.90 5.02 5.10
CA ILE A 191 3.47 5.09 5.42
C ILE A 191 2.76 5.80 4.28
N SER A 192 1.61 5.30 3.88
CA SER A 192 0.75 5.93 2.87
C SER A 192 -0.71 5.61 3.11
N SER A 193 -1.61 6.27 2.37
CA SER A 193 -3.01 5.87 2.29
C SER A 193 -3.50 5.87 0.84
N THR A 194 -4.49 5.03 0.55
CA THR A 194 -5.11 4.93 -0.76
C THR A 194 -6.63 5.03 -0.65
N GLN A 195 -7.26 5.53 -1.69
CA GLN A 195 -8.72 5.61 -1.76
C GLN A 195 -9.35 4.28 -2.15
N ASN A 196 -10.59 4.07 -1.74
CA ASN A 196 -11.40 2.91 -2.12
C ASN A 196 -10.65 1.59 -1.86
N GLN A 197 -10.50 0.74 -2.90
CA GLN A 197 -9.79 -0.52 -2.83
C GLN A 197 -8.40 -0.49 -3.50
N GLU A 198 -7.91 0.70 -3.83
CA GLU A 198 -6.54 0.86 -4.32
C GLU A 198 -5.53 0.46 -3.24
N ASN A 199 -4.35 -0.02 -3.67
CA ASN A 199 -3.29 -0.43 -2.76
C ASN A 199 -1.89 -0.21 -3.37
N PRO A 200 -0.81 -0.26 -2.57
CA PRO A 200 0.55 0.02 -3.03
C PRO A 200 1.12 -0.91 -4.11
N LEU A 201 0.47 -2.06 -4.39
CA LEU A 201 0.87 -2.93 -5.51
C LEU A 201 0.44 -2.40 -6.88
N MET A 202 -0.53 -1.50 -6.92
CA MET A 202 -1.10 -0.96 -8.17
C MET A 202 -0.19 0.11 -8.77
N THR A 203 0.97 -0.29 -9.26
CA THR A 203 2.09 0.59 -9.67
C THR A 203 1.75 1.59 -10.77
N LYS A 204 0.68 1.35 -11.55
CA LYS A 204 0.20 2.25 -12.61
C LYS A 204 -0.96 3.16 -12.15
N ILE A 205 -1.34 3.09 -10.87
CA ILE A 205 -2.54 3.75 -10.35
C ILE A 205 -2.21 4.67 -9.18
N VAL A 206 -1.45 4.16 -8.20
CA VAL A 206 -1.10 4.91 -7.01
C VAL A 206 0.28 5.54 -7.13
N LYS A 207 0.50 6.66 -6.43
CA LYS A 207 1.76 7.40 -6.46
C LYS A 207 2.86 6.67 -5.68
N GLU A 208 2.53 6.18 -4.50
CA GLU A 208 3.48 5.52 -3.59
C GLU A 208 3.29 4.00 -3.68
N THR A 209 4.30 3.32 -4.21
CA THR A 209 4.24 1.91 -4.53
C THR A 209 5.20 1.09 -3.71
N GLY A 210 4.79 -0.11 -3.33
CA GLY A 210 5.60 -1.01 -2.52
C GLY A 210 4.85 -2.28 -2.15
N TYR A 211 5.49 -3.11 -1.34
CA TYR A 211 4.90 -4.32 -0.80
C TYR A 211 4.24 -4.02 0.55
N PRO A 212 2.91 -4.15 0.69
CA PRO A 212 2.22 -3.88 1.95
C PRO A 212 2.59 -4.90 3.03
N VAL A 213 2.97 -4.39 4.21
CA VAL A 213 3.30 -5.22 5.38
C VAL A 213 2.32 -5.02 6.52
N LEU A 214 1.70 -3.83 6.64
CA LEU A 214 0.58 -3.57 7.53
C LEU A 214 -0.50 -2.81 6.78
N ALA A 215 -1.75 -3.13 7.05
CA ALA A 215 -2.93 -2.49 6.45
C ALA A 215 -3.99 -2.21 7.51
N LEU A 216 -4.67 -1.08 7.40
CA LEU A 216 -5.85 -0.74 8.20
C LEU A 216 -6.98 -0.30 7.27
N ASP A 217 -8.09 -0.99 7.32
CA ASP A 217 -9.32 -0.61 6.65
C ASP A 217 -9.98 0.58 7.35
N VAL A 218 -10.14 1.70 6.64
CA VAL A 218 -10.86 2.87 7.14
C VAL A 218 -12.16 3.16 6.38
N TRP A 219 -12.65 2.18 5.62
CA TRP A 219 -14.05 2.17 5.17
C TRP A 219 -14.97 2.14 6.39
N GLU A 220 -16.09 2.83 6.33
CA GLU A 220 -17.04 2.86 7.45
C GLU A 220 -17.58 1.46 7.81
N HIS A 221 -17.72 0.56 6.83
CA HIS A 221 -18.16 -0.81 7.10
C HIS A 221 -17.24 -1.60 8.05
N ALA A 222 -15.98 -1.19 8.19
CA ALA A 222 -15.02 -1.85 9.07
C ALA A 222 -15.21 -1.49 10.55
N TYR A 223 -15.95 -0.40 10.87
CA TYR A 223 -16.02 0.08 12.25
C TYR A 223 -17.36 0.70 12.67
N TYR A 224 -18.27 1.00 11.74
CA TYR A 224 -19.43 1.85 12.04
C TYR A 224 -20.38 1.25 13.09
N LEU A 225 -20.55 -0.08 13.12
CA LEU A 225 -21.46 -0.73 14.08
C LEU A 225 -21.01 -0.53 15.53
N ASN A 226 -19.71 -0.52 15.80
CA ASN A 226 -19.16 -0.35 17.15
C ASN A 226 -18.76 1.10 17.46
N TYR A 227 -18.27 1.84 16.47
CA TYR A 227 -17.67 3.17 16.69
C TYR A 227 -18.43 4.33 16.05
N GLN A 228 -19.41 4.07 15.17
CA GLN A 228 -20.17 5.05 14.41
C GLN A 228 -19.21 6.04 13.71
N ASN A 229 -19.35 7.33 13.93
CA ASN A 229 -18.49 8.37 13.34
C ASN A 229 -17.11 8.52 14.02
N LYS A 230 -16.83 7.72 15.06
CA LYS A 230 -15.60 7.83 15.86
C LYS A 230 -14.46 7.01 15.28
N ARG A 231 -14.04 7.30 14.03
CA ARG A 231 -12.93 6.59 13.36
C ARG A 231 -11.67 6.57 14.22
N VAL A 232 -11.39 7.61 14.98
CA VAL A 232 -10.19 7.71 15.85
C VAL A 232 -10.18 6.63 16.92
N ASP A 233 -11.33 6.33 17.52
CA ASP A 233 -11.44 5.29 18.55
C ASP A 233 -11.20 3.89 17.97
N TYR A 234 -11.73 3.63 16.76
CA TYR A 234 -11.42 2.42 16.00
C TYR A 234 -9.94 2.27 15.67
N ILE A 235 -9.29 3.35 15.18
CA ILE A 235 -7.85 3.36 14.89
C ILE A 235 -7.05 3.03 16.18
N SER A 236 -7.46 3.58 17.32
CA SER A 236 -6.83 3.29 18.61
C SER A 236 -7.01 1.83 19.02
N ALA A 237 -8.20 1.27 18.82
CA ALA A 237 -8.52 -0.12 19.14
C ALA A 237 -7.78 -1.12 18.24
N PHE A 238 -7.55 -0.77 16.96
CA PHE A 238 -6.82 -1.61 16.00
C PHE A 238 -5.45 -2.05 16.54
N TRP A 239 -4.70 -1.18 17.20
CA TRP A 239 -3.38 -1.50 17.75
C TRP A 239 -3.38 -2.64 18.76
N ASN A 240 -4.53 -2.95 19.37
CA ASN A 240 -4.68 -4.07 20.30
C ASN A 240 -4.81 -5.43 19.63
N VAL A 241 -5.08 -5.46 18.32
CA VAL A 241 -5.39 -6.70 17.57
C VAL A 241 -4.43 -6.97 16.41
N VAL A 242 -3.38 -6.16 16.24
CA VAL A 242 -2.38 -6.36 15.19
C VAL A 242 -1.60 -7.66 15.42
N ASN A 243 -1.52 -8.50 14.41
CA ASN A 243 -0.68 -9.69 14.34
C ASN A 243 0.76 -9.31 13.96
N TRP A 244 1.55 -8.86 14.93
CA TRP A 244 2.91 -8.38 14.69
C TRP A 244 3.83 -9.46 14.14
N ALA A 245 3.58 -10.74 14.42
CA ALA A 245 4.34 -11.84 13.84
C ALA A 245 4.16 -11.93 12.32
N GLU A 246 2.93 -11.78 11.82
CA GLU A 246 2.65 -11.74 10.38
C GLU A 246 3.27 -10.48 9.75
N VAL A 247 3.15 -9.32 10.40
CA VAL A 247 3.76 -8.06 9.91
C VAL A 247 5.27 -8.20 9.76
N GLU A 248 5.96 -8.80 10.75
CA GLU A 248 7.39 -9.07 10.69
C GLU A 248 7.76 -10.05 9.57
N GLN A 249 7.03 -11.17 9.45
CA GLN A 249 7.26 -12.14 8.38
C GLN A 249 7.14 -11.50 7.00
N ARG A 250 6.12 -10.65 6.80
CA ARG A 250 5.93 -9.91 5.55
C ARG A 250 7.05 -8.90 5.30
N TYR A 251 7.49 -8.20 6.35
CA TYR A 251 8.62 -7.29 6.25
C TYR A 251 9.90 -8.02 5.83
N LEU A 252 10.24 -9.13 6.50
CA LEU A 252 11.41 -9.93 6.16
C LEU A 252 11.36 -10.46 4.72
N SER A 253 10.19 -10.93 4.27
CA SER A 253 10.00 -11.34 2.87
C SER A 253 10.13 -10.19 1.88
N ALA A 254 9.79 -8.96 2.30
CA ALA A 254 9.87 -7.79 1.43
C ALA A 254 11.30 -7.27 1.23
N ILE A 255 12.21 -7.53 2.18
CA ILE A 255 13.60 -7.05 2.12
C ILE A 255 14.59 -8.09 1.59
N GLN A 256 14.16 -9.33 1.36
CA GLN A 256 14.94 -10.35 0.62
C GLN A 256 15.05 -9.98 -0.85
#